data_742ea1fc3576eb79551e157d4f9d6c36
#
_entry.id   742ea1fc3576eb79551e157d4f9d6c36
#
_cell.length_a   1.000
_cell.length_b   1.000
_cell.length_c   1.000
_cell.angle_alpha   90.00
_cell.angle_beta   90.00
_cell.angle_gamma   90.00
#
_symmetry.space_group_name_H-M   'P 1'
#
loop_
_entity.id
_entity.type
_entity.pdbx_description
1 polymer ?
#
loop_
_entity_poly.entity_id
_entity_poly.type
_entity_poly.pdbx_seq_one_letter_code
_entity_poly.pdbx_strand_id
1 'polypeptide(L)'
;MNTDILIVGCGVAGLYCALNFPENRNILIVTKNIARKSDSYLAQGGICVLRDEEDYDAFYEDTMKAGHYENNPESVDIMIRSSQGVIEDLVSFGVRFEKNGEAFNYTKEGAHSAPRILFHEDETGKEITSHLLETARSRKNITLIENFTMVDLICDGNECRGIIGHDEEGNYKAITANYTVLATGGIV
;
A
#
# COMPACT_ATOMS: atom_id res chain seq x y z
N MET A 1 7.37 14.88 -18.53
CA MET A 1 6.79 15.38 -17.25
C MET A 1 7.86 15.27 -16.19
N ASN A 2 7.82 16.17 -15.18
CA ASN A 2 8.79 16.14 -14.07
C ASN A 2 8.05 16.28 -12.73
N THR A 3 8.50 15.55 -11.70
CA THR A 3 7.93 15.58 -10.34
C THR A 3 9.04 15.37 -9.30
N ASP A 4 8.77 15.66 -8.03
CA ASP A 4 9.72 15.34 -6.95
C ASP A 4 9.74 13.83 -6.68
N ILE A 5 8.56 13.22 -6.60
CA ILE A 5 8.37 11.81 -6.28
C ILE A 5 7.43 11.19 -7.31
N LEU A 6 7.88 10.12 -7.91
CA LEU A 6 7.10 9.27 -8.80
C LEU A 6 6.79 7.96 -8.11
N ILE A 7 5.52 7.56 -8.09
CA ILE A 7 5.08 6.28 -7.55
C ILE A 7 4.41 5.48 -8.66
N VAL A 8 4.91 4.28 -8.89
CA VAL A 8 4.36 3.35 -9.90
C VAL A 8 3.51 2.31 -9.19
N GLY A 9 2.20 2.43 -9.37
CA GLY A 9 1.18 1.60 -8.72
C GLY A 9 0.33 2.37 -7.72
N CYS A 10 -0.99 2.18 -7.80
CA CYS A 10 -1.99 2.83 -6.92
C CYS A 10 -2.75 1.84 -6.02
N GLY A 11 -2.15 0.70 -5.72
CA GLY A 11 -2.61 -0.16 -4.63
C GLY A 11 -2.36 0.47 -3.26
N VAL A 12 -2.71 -0.23 -2.18
CA VAL A 12 -2.54 0.27 -0.80
C VAL A 12 -1.13 0.79 -0.55
N ALA A 13 -0.09 0.04 -0.98
CA ALA A 13 1.30 0.44 -0.76
C ALA A 13 1.66 1.78 -1.42
N GLY A 14 1.26 1.99 -2.69
CA GLY A 14 1.54 3.24 -3.40
C GLY A 14 0.76 4.43 -2.84
N LEU A 15 -0.53 4.24 -2.53
CA LEU A 15 -1.39 5.28 -1.95
C LEU A 15 -0.92 5.66 -0.54
N TYR A 16 -0.68 4.68 0.33
CA TYR A 16 -0.19 4.93 1.67
C TYR A 16 1.18 5.63 1.66
N CYS A 17 2.10 5.19 0.79
CA CYS A 17 3.38 5.85 0.58
C CYS A 17 3.20 7.32 0.19
N ALA A 18 2.32 7.62 -0.78
CA ALA A 18 2.05 8.99 -1.23
C ALA A 18 1.53 9.89 -0.09
N LEU A 19 0.66 9.35 0.76
CA LEU A 19 0.03 10.10 1.85
C LEU A 19 0.99 10.39 3.01
N ASN A 20 2.08 9.63 3.13
CA ASN A 20 3.11 9.81 4.15
C ASN A 20 4.24 10.78 3.74
N PHE A 21 4.25 11.28 2.49
CA PHE A 21 5.16 12.35 2.12
C PHE A 21 4.65 13.72 2.54
N PRO A 22 5.57 14.66 2.84
CA PRO A 22 5.20 16.04 3.15
C PRO A 22 4.44 16.72 2.00
N GLU A 23 3.46 17.57 2.33
CA GLU A 23 2.61 18.25 1.33
C GLU A 23 3.36 19.27 0.45
N ASN A 24 4.57 19.65 0.81
CA ASN A 24 5.44 20.51 -0.01
C ASN A 24 6.21 19.77 -1.12
N ARG A 25 5.96 18.45 -1.30
CA ARG A 25 6.52 17.64 -2.38
C ARG A 25 5.46 17.35 -3.42
N ASN A 26 5.80 17.55 -4.69
CA ASN A 26 4.92 17.17 -5.79
C ASN A 26 5.05 15.65 -6.03
N ILE A 27 3.93 14.96 -5.98
CA ILE A 27 3.86 13.52 -6.10
C ILE A 27 3.05 13.16 -7.33
N LEU A 28 3.58 12.32 -8.16
CA LEU A 28 2.89 11.74 -9.30
C LEU A 28 2.73 10.24 -9.10
N ILE A 29 1.50 9.78 -9.06
CA ILE A 29 1.17 8.34 -9.06
C ILE A 29 0.76 7.95 -10.48
N VAL A 30 1.34 6.89 -11.01
CA VAL A 30 0.92 6.30 -12.28
C VAL A 30 0.43 4.88 -12.06
N THR A 31 -0.61 4.47 -12.81
CA THR A 31 -1.14 3.11 -12.70
C THR A 31 -1.63 2.60 -14.05
N LYS A 32 -1.36 1.31 -14.35
CA LYS A 32 -1.68 0.68 -15.64
C LYS A 32 -3.17 0.60 -15.96
N ASN A 33 -4.02 0.59 -14.95
CA ASN A 33 -5.46 0.54 -15.06
C ASN A 33 -6.10 1.68 -14.26
N ILE A 34 -7.43 1.72 -14.21
CA ILE A 34 -8.13 2.58 -13.25
C ILE A 34 -7.80 2.13 -11.81
N ALA A 35 -7.68 3.08 -10.89
CA ALA A 35 -7.23 2.85 -9.52
C ALA A 35 -8.06 1.78 -8.76
N ARG A 36 -9.37 1.73 -9.03
CA ARG A 36 -10.29 0.76 -8.42
C ARG A 36 -10.17 -0.68 -8.96
N LYS A 37 -9.19 -0.96 -9.81
CA LYS A 37 -8.88 -2.33 -10.30
C LYS A 37 -7.57 -2.87 -9.74
N SER A 38 -7.01 -2.26 -8.70
CA SER A 38 -5.84 -2.81 -8.01
C SER A 38 -6.23 -4.07 -7.24
N ASP A 39 -5.28 -5.00 -7.09
CA ASP A 39 -5.50 -6.20 -6.28
C ASP A 39 -5.86 -5.84 -4.83
N SER A 40 -5.26 -4.76 -4.31
CA SER A 40 -5.62 -4.23 -2.98
C SER A 40 -7.09 -3.82 -2.88
N TYR A 41 -7.67 -3.26 -3.94
CA TYR A 41 -9.10 -2.89 -3.96
C TYR A 41 -10.00 -4.13 -3.99
N LEU A 42 -9.55 -5.21 -4.62
CA LEU A 42 -10.32 -6.45 -4.78
C LEU A 42 -10.11 -7.43 -3.61
N ALA A 43 -9.17 -7.14 -2.70
CA ALA A 43 -8.88 -8.01 -1.56
C ALA A 43 -10.07 -8.08 -0.58
N GLN A 44 -10.48 -9.30 -0.24
CA GLN A 44 -11.63 -9.57 0.63
C GLN A 44 -11.24 -9.79 2.09
N GLY A 45 -10.05 -10.34 2.34
CA GLY A 45 -9.53 -10.60 3.68
C GLY A 45 -9.40 -9.34 4.53
N GLY A 46 -8.72 -9.45 5.65
CA GLY A 46 -8.49 -8.33 6.55
C GLY A 46 -7.02 -7.90 6.57
N ILE A 47 -6.69 -7.08 7.54
CA ILE A 47 -5.32 -6.63 7.82
C ILE A 47 -4.90 -7.08 9.23
N CYS A 48 -3.75 -7.75 9.32
CA CYS A 48 -3.20 -8.18 10.60
C CYS A 48 -2.60 -6.99 11.36
N VAL A 49 -2.80 -6.98 12.66
CA VAL A 49 -2.23 -5.96 13.55
C VAL A 49 -1.76 -6.59 14.86
N LEU A 50 -0.66 -6.09 15.39
CA LEU A 50 -0.20 -6.42 16.73
C LEU A 50 -1.21 -5.87 17.74
N ARG A 51 -1.86 -6.74 18.51
CA ARG A 51 -2.87 -6.32 19.51
C ARG A 51 -2.25 -5.71 20.76
N ASP A 52 -1.21 -6.38 21.25
CA ASP A 52 -0.46 -6.03 22.45
C ASP A 52 0.94 -6.69 22.40
N GLU A 53 1.81 -6.35 23.31
CA GLU A 53 3.17 -6.91 23.35
C GLU A 53 3.19 -8.43 23.60
N GLU A 54 2.17 -8.99 24.26
CA GLU A 54 2.08 -10.43 24.55
C GLU A 54 1.79 -11.24 23.27
N ASP A 55 1.16 -10.62 22.26
CA ASP A 55 0.87 -11.25 20.96
C ASP A 55 2.08 -11.25 20.00
N TYR A 56 3.16 -10.52 20.32
CA TYR A 56 4.29 -10.33 19.40
C TYR A 56 4.94 -11.65 18.97
N ASP A 57 5.34 -12.49 19.92
CA ASP A 57 6.05 -13.73 19.63
C ASP A 57 5.21 -14.68 18.79
N ALA A 58 3.91 -14.77 19.09
CA ALA A 58 2.98 -15.59 18.35
C ALA A 58 2.74 -15.05 16.91
N PHE A 59 2.64 -13.74 16.75
CA PHE A 59 2.48 -13.12 15.44
C PHE A 59 3.74 -13.29 14.58
N TYR A 60 4.92 -13.12 15.19
CA TYR A 60 6.19 -13.32 14.53
C TYR A 60 6.34 -14.78 14.03
N GLU A 61 6.10 -15.75 14.90
CA GLU A 61 6.19 -17.17 14.56
C GLU A 61 5.19 -17.59 13.48
N ASP A 62 3.92 -17.14 13.58
CA ASP A 62 2.91 -17.38 12.55
C ASP A 62 3.37 -16.85 11.18
N THR A 63 3.95 -15.65 11.15
CA THR A 63 4.44 -15.00 9.92
C THR A 63 5.64 -15.74 9.34
N MET A 64 6.62 -16.08 10.16
CA MET A 64 7.81 -16.82 9.73
C MET A 64 7.43 -18.21 9.19
N LYS A 65 6.53 -18.89 9.88
CA LYS A 65 6.03 -20.22 9.45
C LYS A 65 5.25 -20.15 8.15
N ALA A 66 4.38 -19.15 7.98
CA ALA A 66 3.62 -18.94 6.74
C ALA A 66 4.53 -18.71 5.53
N GLY A 67 5.65 -18.04 5.72
CA GLY A 67 6.68 -17.84 4.71
C GLY A 67 7.74 -18.93 4.65
N HIS A 68 7.49 -20.12 5.25
CA HIS A 68 8.42 -21.27 5.30
C HIS A 68 9.81 -20.91 5.85
N TYR A 69 9.89 -19.88 6.72
CA TYR A 69 11.13 -19.32 7.28
C TYR A 69 12.10 -18.74 6.25
N GLU A 70 11.62 -18.46 5.02
CA GLU A 70 12.36 -17.75 3.98
C GLU A 70 12.24 -16.21 4.12
N ASN A 71 11.42 -15.73 5.05
CA ASN A 71 11.22 -14.33 5.33
C ASN A 71 12.50 -13.68 5.84
N ASN A 72 12.70 -12.39 5.51
CA ASN A 72 13.70 -11.58 6.19
C ASN A 72 13.22 -11.26 7.61
N PRO A 73 13.93 -11.69 8.67
CA PRO A 73 13.49 -11.50 10.06
C PRO A 73 13.32 -10.04 10.47
N GLU A 74 14.22 -9.16 10.01
CA GLU A 74 14.16 -7.72 10.30
C GLU A 74 12.93 -7.08 9.66
N SER A 75 12.61 -7.44 8.43
CA SER A 75 11.41 -6.95 7.74
C SER A 75 10.13 -7.41 8.44
N VAL A 76 10.10 -8.63 8.96
CA VAL A 76 8.95 -9.15 9.74
C VAL A 76 8.80 -8.38 11.05
N ASP A 77 9.89 -8.13 11.77
CA ASP A 77 9.87 -7.34 13.01
C ASP A 77 9.32 -5.93 12.76
N ILE A 78 9.84 -5.23 11.74
CA ILE A 78 9.37 -3.89 11.34
C ILE A 78 7.88 -3.91 11.00
N MET A 79 7.43 -4.88 10.19
CA MET A 79 6.02 -5.02 9.81
C MET A 79 5.12 -5.16 11.03
N ILE A 80 5.46 -6.05 11.95
CA ILE A 80 4.65 -6.32 13.14
C ILE A 80 4.60 -5.10 14.06
N ARG A 81 5.76 -4.52 14.40
CA ARG A 81 5.84 -3.39 15.33
C ARG A 81 5.22 -2.11 14.80
N SER A 82 5.28 -1.88 13.49
CA SER A 82 4.65 -0.71 12.88
C SER A 82 3.15 -0.85 12.66
N SER A 83 2.59 -2.05 12.79
CA SER A 83 1.21 -2.35 12.39
C SER A 83 0.15 -1.51 13.13
N GLN A 84 0.34 -1.24 14.42
CA GLN A 84 -0.58 -0.40 15.21
C GLN A 84 -0.63 1.03 14.67
N GLY A 85 0.52 1.65 14.43
CA GLY A 85 0.59 2.99 13.86
C GLY A 85 -0.02 3.07 12.46
N VAL A 86 0.16 2.02 11.64
CA VAL A 86 -0.51 1.93 10.33
C VAL A 86 -2.03 1.89 10.48
N ILE A 87 -2.57 1.15 11.44
CA ILE A 87 -4.03 1.13 11.69
C ILE A 87 -4.53 2.50 12.16
N GLU A 88 -3.79 3.18 13.04
CA GLU A 88 -4.13 4.55 13.47
C GLU A 88 -4.17 5.52 12.28
N ASP A 89 -3.20 5.47 11.40
CA ASP A 89 -3.19 6.26 10.16
C ASP A 89 -4.38 5.95 9.27
N LEU A 90 -4.69 4.66 9.01
CA LEU A 90 -5.82 4.25 8.20
C LEU A 90 -7.15 4.78 8.77
N VAL A 91 -7.34 4.68 10.09
CA VAL A 91 -8.52 5.25 10.76
C VAL A 91 -8.55 6.77 10.62
N SER A 92 -7.41 7.45 10.70
CA SER A 92 -7.32 8.91 10.49
C SER A 92 -7.70 9.33 9.08
N PHE A 93 -7.45 8.47 8.08
CA PHE A 93 -7.89 8.65 6.68
C PHE A 93 -9.36 8.26 6.46
N GLY A 94 -10.08 7.84 7.52
CA GLY A 94 -11.50 7.54 7.47
C GLY A 94 -11.86 6.07 7.28
N VAL A 95 -10.89 5.16 7.24
CA VAL A 95 -11.12 3.71 7.15
C VAL A 95 -11.87 3.23 8.39
N ARG A 96 -12.91 2.42 8.16
CA ARG A 96 -13.75 1.87 9.23
C ARG A 96 -13.54 0.37 9.32
N PHE A 97 -13.10 -0.07 10.47
CA PHE A 97 -13.03 -1.49 10.83
C PHE A 97 -14.21 -1.87 11.72
N GLU A 98 -14.60 -3.14 11.68
CA GLU A 98 -15.64 -3.68 12.55
C GLU A 98 -15.29 -3.48 14.02
N LYS A 99 -16.32 -3.15 14.81
CA LYS A 99 -16.18 -2.91 16.24
C LYS A 99 -17.20 -3.72 17.04
N ASN A 100 -16.79 -4.09 18.24
CA ASN A 100 -17.67 -4.62 19.29
C ASN A 100 -17.71 -3.58 20.43
N GLY A 101 -18.74 -2.74 20.44
CA GLY A 101 -18.78 -1.53 21.27
C GLY A 101 -17.74 -0.51 20.81
N GLU A 102 -16.85 -0.08 21.70
CA GLU A 102 -15.77 0.87 21.35
C GLU A 102 -14.49 0.18 20.86
N ALA A 103 -14.30 -1.11 21.16
CA ALA A 103 -13.12 -1.87 20.79
C ALA A 103 -13.23 -2.44 19.37
N PHE A 104 -12.08 -2.62 18.71
CA PHE A 104 -12.03 -3.34 17.44
C PHE A 104 -12.46 -4.80 17.61
N ASN A 105 -13.17 -5.30 16.61
CA ASN A 105 -13.52 -6.71 16.50
C ASN A 105 -12.43 -7.43 15.68
N TYR A 106 -11.81 -8.45 16.26
CA TYR A 106 -10.74 -9.21 15.62
C TYR A 106 -11.24 -10.58 15.18
N THR A 107 -10.85 -10.97 13.99
CA THR A 107 -11.01 -12.33 13.47
C THR A 107 -9.68 -13.01 13.24
N LYS A 108 -9.70 -14.30 12.91
CA LYS A 108 -8.52 -15.05 12.50
C LYS A 108 -8.82 -15.95 11.31
N GLU A 109 -7.80 -16.18 10.50
CA GLU A 109 -7.80 -17.15 9.41
C GLU A 109 -6.85 -18.31 9.70
N GLY A 110 -6.80 -19.32 8.80
CA GLY A 110 -6.19 -20.59 9.07
C GLY A 110 -4.71 -20.60 9.47
N ALA A 111 -3.93 -19.59 9.04
CA ALA A 111 -2.51 -19.51 9.38
C ALA A 111 -2.22 -18.79 10.72
N HIS A 112 -3.23 -18.24 11.39
CA HIS A 112 -3.06 -17.46 12.62
C HIS A 112 -3.30 -18.30 13.87
N SER A 113 -2.42 -18.18 14.85
CA SER A 113 -2.59 -18.80 16.17
C SER A 113 -3.62 -18.04 17.06
N ALA A 114 -3.76 -16.70 16.85
CA ALA A 114 -4.68 -15.85 17.59
C ALA A 114 -5.49 -14.92 16.67
N PRO A 115 -6.66 -14.41 17.11
CA PRO A 115 -7.40 -13.39 16.39
C PRO A 115 -6.63 -12.07 16.40
N ARG A 116 -6.15 -11.61 15.22
CA ARG A 116 -5.43 -10.35 15.05
C ARG A 116 -5.73 -9.63 13.74
N ILE A 117 -6.77 -10.07 13.04
CA ILE A 117 -7.18 -9.52 11.76
C ILE A 117 -8.30 -8.52 11.99
N LEU A 118 -8.07 -7.28 11.58
CA LEU A 118 -9.11 -6.26 11.43
C LEU A 118 -9.75 -6.37 10.06
N PHE A 119 -11.04 -6.19 9.99
CA PHE A 119 -11.82 -6.36 8.75
C PHE A 119 -12.97 -5.36 8.66
N HIS A 120 -13.51 -5.22 7.47
CA HIS A 120 -14.72 -4.47 7.18
C HIS A 120 -15.60 -5.32 6.25
N GLU A 121 -16.63 -5.93 6.78
CA GLU A 121 -17.47 -6.89 6.05
C GLU A 121 -16.61 -7.88 5.24
N ASP A 122 -16.96 -8.15 3.98
CA ASP A 122 -16.15 -8.93 3.02
C ASP A 122 -15.36 -8.04 2.04
N GLU A 123 -15.20 -6.76 2.33
CA GLU A 123 -14.68 -5.74 1.42
C GLU A 123 -13.55 -4.91 2.03
N THR A 124 -12.76 -5.48 2.94
CA THR A 124 -11.70 -4.73 3.67
C THR A 124 -10.73 -4.00 2.74
N GLY A 125 -10.29 -4.66 1.69
CA GLY A 125 -9.38 -4.05 0.70
C GLY A 125 -10.01 -2.86 -0.02
N LYS A 126 -11.28 -2.97 -0.38
CA LYS A 126 -12.07 -1.89 -1.01
C LYS A 126 -12.24 -0.71 -0.04
N GLU A 127 -12.59 -0.97 1.23
CA GLU A 127 -12.74 0.07 2.26
C GLU A 127 -11.42 0.85 2.41
N ILE A 128 -10.30 0.15 2.66
CA ILE A 128 -9.00 0.78 2.83
C ILE A 128 -8.59 1.56 1.57
N THR A 129 -8.62 0.90 0.41
CA THR A 129 -8.13 1.51 -0.84
C THR A 129 -8.98 2.70 -1.27
N SER A 130 -10.30 2.66 -1.06
CA SER A 130 -11.20 3.78 -1.39
C SER A 130 -10.88 5.01 -0.58
N HIS A 131 -10.72 4.89 0.74
CA HIS A 131 -10.41 6.02 1.62
C HIS A 131 -9.04 6.61 1.34
N LEU A 132 -8.02 5.77 1.13
CA LEU A 132 -6.69 6.24 0.73
C LEU A 132 -6.72 6.97 -0.63
N LEU A 133 -7.45 6.44 -1.60
CA LEU A 133 -7.59 7.04 -2.93
C LEU A 133 -8.32 8.40 -2.87
N GLU A 134 -9.41 8.49 -2.11
CA GLU A 134 -10.15 9.73 -1.92
C GLU A 134 -9.27 10.78 -1.22
N THR A 135 -8.55 10.39 -0.18
CA THR A 135 -7.61 11.26 0.52
C THR A 135 -6.50 11.74 -0.42
N ALA A 136 -5.89 10.83 -1.20
CA ALA A 136 -4.86 11.20 -2.17
C ALA A 136 -5.38 12.18 -3.23
N ARG A 137 -6.59 11.95 -3.76
CA ARG A 137 -7.24 12.86 -4.74
C ARG A 137 -7.59 14.23 -4.16
N SER A 138 -7.82 14.33 -2.86
CA SER A 138 -8.11 15.61 -2.19
C SER A 138 -6.85 16.47 -1.96
N ARG A 139 -5.65 15.88 -1.97
CA ARG A 139 -4.39 16.59 -1.76
C ARG A 139 -3.92 17.25 -3.06
N LYS A 140 -3.67 18.57 -3.00
CA LYS A 140 -3.26 19.38 -4.16
C LYS A 140 -1.89 19.01 -4.73
N ASN A 141 -1.03 18.44 -3.90
CA ASN A 141 0.33 18.04 -4.26
C ASN A 141 0.44 16.64 -4.84
N ILE A 142 -0.67 15.88 -4.91
CA ILE A 142 -0.73 14.53 -5.47
C ILE A 142 -1.50 14.56 -6.78
N THR A 143 -0.88 14.07 -7.84
CA THR A 143 -1.50 13.86 -9.15
C THR A 143 -1.55 12.38 -9.45
N LEU A 144 -2.69 11.87 -9.89
CA LEU A 144 -2.88 10.48 -10.30
C LEU A 144 -3.12 10.42 -11.82
N ILE A 145 -2.33 9.60 -12.50
CA ILE A 145 -2.51 9.25 -13.91
C ILE A 145 -2.90 7.78 -13.99
N GLU A 146 -4.12 7.52 -14.39
CA GLU A 146 -4.65 6.19 -14.66
C GLU A 146 -4.37 5.78 -16.12
N ASN A 147 -4.43 4.46 -16.40
CA ASN A 147 -4.25 3.91 -17.74
C ASN A 147 -2.88 4.27 -18.37
N PHE A 148 -1.85 4.27 -17.54
CA PHE A 148 -0.48 4.51 -17.95
C PHE A 148 0.39 3.32 -17.57
N THR A 149 0.91 2.60 -18.55
CA THR A 149 1.73 1.42 -18.35
C THR A 149 3.21 1.79 -18.35
N MET A 150 3.89 1.55 -17.23
CA MET A 150 5.35 1.63 -17.16
C MET A 150 5.97 0.51 -17.99
N VAL A 151 6.97 0.84 -18.77
CA VAL A 151 7.72 -0.12 -19.61
C VAL A 151 9.12 -0.34 -19.07
N ASP A 152 9.82 0.74 -18.67
CA ASP A 152 11.19 0.67 -18.21
C ASP A 152 11.54 1.82 -17.26
N LEU A 153 12.66 1.67 -16.55
CA LEU A 153 13.27 2.71 -15.75
C LEU A 153 14.20 3.59 -16.62
N ILE A 154 14.23 4.88 -16.32
CA ILE A 154 15.25 5.79 -16.85
C ILE A 154 16.41 5.79 -15.83
N CYS A 155 17.55 5.25 -16.22
CA CYS A 155 18.74 5.17 -15.38
C CYS A 155 19.89 5.98 -15.97
N ASP A 156 20.65 6.64 -15.10
CA ASP A 156 21.90 7.31 -15.40
C ASP A 156 22.98 6.74 -14.46
N GLY A 157 23.77 5.81 -14.99
CA GLY A 157 24.66 4.99 -14.17
C GLY A 157 23.84 4.17 -13.12
N ASN A 158 24.12 4.39 -11.85
CA ASN A 158 23.43 3.71 -10.75
C ASN A 158 22.24 4.52 -10.18
N GLU A 159 21.86 5.62 -10.81
CA GLU A 159 20.77 6.47 -10.34
C GLU A 159 19.51 6.29 -11.20
N CYS A 160 18.38 6.03 -10.57
CA CYS A 160 17.07 6.07 -11.23
C CYS A 160 16.61 7.52 -11.36
N ARG A 161 16.28 7.92 -12.58
CA ARG A 161 15.82 9.27 -12.94
C ARG A 161 14.35 9.34 -13.29
N GLY A 162 13.63 8.22 -13.25
CA GLY A 162 12.22 8.14 -13.60
C GLY A 162 11.87 6.91 -14.39
N ILE A 163 10.82 7.01 -15.20
CA ILE A 163 10.30 5.90 -16.01
C ILE A 163 10.02 6.31 -17.45
N ILE A 164 9.99 5.32 -18.35
CA ILE A 164 9.35 5.38 -19.64
C ILE A 164 8.07 4.52 -19.57
N GLY A 165 6.99 5.03 -20.08
CA GLY A 165 5.73 4.31 -20.20
C GLY A 165 4.90 4.82 -21.36
N HIS A 166 3.72 4.23 -21.55
CA HIS A 166 2.77 4.65 -22.57
C HIS A 166 1.35 4.76 -22.02
N ASP A 167 0.55 5.62 -22.62
CA ASP A 167 -0.87 5.73 -22.37
C ASP A 167 -1.69 4.64 -23.13
N GLU A 168 -3.01 4.65 -22.99
CA GLU A 168 -3.91 3.70 -23.68
C GLU A 168 -3.83 3.77 -25.20
N GLU A 169 -3.47 4.93 -25.75
CA GLU A 169 -3.31 5.14 -27.20
C GLU A 169 -1.96 4.64 -27.72
N GLY A 170 -1.08 4.17 -26.82
CA GLY A 170 0.26 3.69 -27.14
C GLY A 170 1.30 4.81 -27.32
N ASN A 171 0.99 6.05 -26.92
CA ASN A 171 1.94 7.15 -26.98
C ASN A 171 2.95 7.03 -25.84
N TYR A 172 4.22 6.90 -26.19
CA TYR A 172 5.30 6.83 -25.20
C TYR A 172 5.61 8.19 -24.59
N LYS A 173 5.80 8.19 -23.27
CA LYS A 173 6.17 9.39 -22.48
C LYS A 173 7.25 9.04 -21.48
N ALA A 174 8.23 9.95 -21.33
CA ALA A 174 9.19 9.91 -20.24
C ALA A 174 8.67 10.77 -19.06
N ILE A 175 8.75 10.21 -17.88
CA ILE A 175 8.45 10.89 -16.61
C ILE A 175 9.72 10.87 -15.78
N THR A 176 10.27 12.04 -15.48
CA THR A 176 11.46 12.18 -14.65
C THR A 176 11.09 12.55 -13.22
N ALA A 177 11.86 12.06 -12.26
CA ALA A 177 11.65 12.31 -10.84
C ALA A 177 12.96 12.30 -10.07
N ASN A 178 12.98 12.97 -8.91
CA ASN A 178 14.10 12.89 -7.99
C ASN A 178 14.14 11.53 -7.29
N TYR A 179 12.96 10.96 -7.00
CA TYR A 179 12.79 9.65 -6.38
C TYR A 179 11.70 8.86 -7.11
N THR A 180 11.95 7.59 -7.34
CA THR A 180 10.98 6.66 -7.95
C THR A 180 10.69 5.52 -6.98
N VAL A 181 9.41 5.33 -6.66
CA VAL A 181 8.92 4.23 -5.83
C VAL A 181 8.21 3.22 -6.71
N LEU A 182 8.62 1.96 -6.67
CA LEU A 182 7.93 0.86 -7.32
C LEU A 182 6.98 0.19 -6.32
N ALA A 183 5.69 0.38 -6.52
CA ALA A 183 4.60 -0.23 -5.75
C ALA A 183 3.68 -1.04 -6.66
N THR A 184 4.28 -1.79 -7.59
CA THR A 184 3.63 -2.43 -8.73
C THR A 184 2.86 -3.71 -8.39
N GLY A 185 2.95 -4.18 -7.14
CA GLY A 185 2.41 -5.47 -6.74
C GLY A 185 3.24 -6.63 -7.26
N GLY A 186 2.68 -7.83 -7.18
CA GLY A 186 3.30 -9.06 -7.66
C GLY A 186 2.86 -9.46 -9.07
N ILE A 187 3.41 -10.59 -9.55
CA ILE A 187 2.95 -11.30 -10.74
C ILE A 187 1.92 -12.33 -10.25
N VAL A 188 0.65 -12.06 -10.49
CA VAL A 188 -0.47 -12.93 -10.13
C VAL A 188 -1.13 -13.41 -11.39
#